data_1a8b52145813a8cae0ae7f8cf0d3e60b
#
_entry.id   1a8b52145813a8cae0ae7f8cf0d3e60b
#
_cell.length_a   1.000
_cell.length_b   1.000
_cell.length_c   1.000
_cell.angle_alpha   90.00
_cell.angle_beta   90.00
_cell.angle_gamma   90.00
#
_symmetry.space_group_name_H-M   'P 1'
#
loop_
_entity.id
_entity.type
_entity.pdbx_description
1 polymer ?
#
loop_
_entity_poly.entity_id
_entity_poly.type
_entity_poly.pdbx_seq_one_letter_code
_entity_poly.pdbx_strand_id
1 'polypeptide(L)' 'MSRILIIEDEEAIADLEKDYLELSGFEVEIENRGDTGLVRAMKEEFDLIILDLMLPEVDGFDICRQVREE' A
#
# COMPACT_ATOMS: atom_id res chain seq x y z
N MET A 1 10.97 -9.50 10.04
CA MET A 1 9.58 -9.66 9.60
C MET A 1 9.31 -8.70 8.47
N SER A 2 8.65 -9.18 7.43
CA SER A 2 8.40 -8.34 6.25
C SER A 2 7.27 -7.34 6.51
N ARG A 3 7.46 -6.13 6.03
CA ARG A 3 6.46 -5.07 6.15
C ARG A 3 5.80 -4.86 4.78
N ILE A 4 4.48 -4.80 4.81
CA ILE A 4 3.68 -4.60 3.60
C ILE A 4 2.82 -3.37 3.78
N LEU A 5 2.82 -2.50 2.76
CA LEU A 5 1.90 -1.34 2.72
C LEU A 5 0.81 -1.63 1.70
N ILE A 6 -0.43 -1.51 2.13
CA ILE A 6 -1.59 -1.62 1.25
C ILE A 6 -2.15 -0.22 1.02
N ILE A 7 -2.21 0.20 -0.24
CA ILE A 7 -2.82 1.48 -0.62
C ILE A 7 -4.12 1.14 -1.33
N GLU A 8 -5.24 1.27 -0.61
CA GLU A 8 -6.55 0.83 -1.06
C GLU A 8 -7.61 1.77 -0.49
N ASP A 9 -8.45 2.35 -1.34
CA ASP A 9 -9.50 3.29 -0.92
C ASP A 9 -10.72 2.59 -0.30
N GLU A 10 -10.91 1.31 -0.57
CA GLU A 10 -11.98 0.51 0.02
C GLU A 10 -11.51 -0.11 1.32
N GLU A 11 -11.96 0.42 2.45
CA GLU A 11 -11.50 -0.05 3.75
C GLU A 11 -11.79 -1.53 3.98
N ALA A 12 -12.96 -2.00 3.56
CA ALA A 12 -13.34 -3.41 3.74
C ALA A 12 -12.39 -4.34 3.00
N ILE A 13 -11.99 -3.96 1.78
CA ILE A 13 -11.06 -4.76 0.99
C ILE A 13 -9.67 -4.72 1.60
N ALA A 14 -9.24 -3.54 2.02
CA ALA A 14 -7.92 -3.39 2.67
C ALA A 14 -7.83 -4.23 3.94
N ASP A 15 -8.88 -4.22 4.77
CA ASP A 15 -8.91 -5.00 6.00
C ASP A 15 -8.86 -6.51 5.72
N LEU A 16 -9.56 -6.94 4.69
CA LEU A 16 -9.55 -8.36 4.31
C LEU A 16 -8.15 -8.80 3.87
N GLU A 17 -7.50 -7.99 3.05
CA GLU A 17 -6.14 -8.26 2.60
C GLU A 17 -5.16 -8.26 3.78
N LYS A 18 -5.33 -7.30 4.68
CA LYS A 18 -4.47 -7.20 5.86
C LYS A 18 -4.59 -8.45 6.72
N ASP A 19 -5.83 -8.88 7.01
CA ASP A 19 -6.06 -10.07 7.82
C ASP A 19 -5.39 -11.29 7.22
N TYR A 20 -5.53 -11.47 5.91
CA TYR A 20 -4.95 -12.60 5.21
C TYR A 20 -3.42 -12.59 5.32
N LEU A 21 -2.82 -11.43 5.08
CA LEU A 21 -1.36 -11.32 5.11
C LEU A 21 -0.80 -11.44 6.52
N GLU A 22 -1.51 -10.94 7.51
CA GLU A 22 -1.07 -11.08 8.90
C GLU A 22 -1.10 -12.52 9.36
N LEU A 23 -2.06 -13.29 8.86
CA LEU A 23 -2.10 -14.73 9.14
C LEU A 23 -0.87 -15.45 8.57
N SER A 24 -0.28 -14.89 7.52
CA SER A 24 0.93 -15.45 6.92
C SER A 24 2.22 -14.95 7.58
N GLY A 25 2.10 -14.12 8.63
CA GLY A 25 3.24 -13.66 9.39
C GLY A 25 3.83 -12.32 8.96
N PHE A 26 3.13 -11.58 8.11
CA PHE A 26 3.61 -10.27 7.66
C PHE A 26 3.11 -9.16 8.57
N GLU A 27 3.88 -8.08 8.64
CA GLU A 27 3.46 -6.84 9.26
C GLU A 27 2.78 -5.99 8.18
N VAL A 28 1.53 -5.59 8.40
CA VAL A 28 0.75 -4.93 7.35
C VAL A 28 0.24 -3.59 7.83
N GLU A 29 0.37 -2.57 6.99
CA GLU A 29 -0.18 -1.25 7.23
C GLU A 29 -1.03 -0.84 6.05
N ILE A 30 -2.04 -0.01 6.31
CA ILE A 30 -3.01 0.41 5.31
C ILE A 30 -3.01 1.92 5.18
N GLU A 31 -3.01 2.40 3.93
CA GLU A 31 -3.31 3.79 3.61
C GLU A 31 -4.49 3.79 2.64
N ASN A 32 -5.48 4.61 2.96
CA ASN A 32 -6.69 4.68 2.13
C ASN A 32 -6.63 5.79 1.08
N ARG A 33 -5.54 6.54 1.05
CA ARG A 33 -5.36 7.63 0.09
C ARG A 33 -4.06 7.43 -0.69
N GLY A 34 -4.12 7.76 -1.99
CA GLY A 34 -2.95 7.60 -2.85
C GLY A 34 -1.82 8.57 -2.49
N ASP A 35 -2.15 9.82 -2.13
CA ASP A 35 -1.14 10.82 -1.82
C ASP A 35 -0.37 10.48 -0.55
N THR A 36 -1.07 10.12 0.52
CA THR A 36 -0.40 9.72 1.77
C THR A 36 0.30 8.38 1.62
N GLY A 37 -0.30 7.47 0.84
CA GLY A 37 0.32 6.18 0.55
C GLY A 37 1.65 6.34 -0.16
N LEU A 38 1.70 7.22 -1.15
CA LEU A 38 2.94 7.48 -1.88
C LEU A 38 4.02 8.05 -0.96
N VAL A 39 3.66 8.99 -0.11
CA VAL A 39 4.61 9.58 0.84
C VAL A 39 5.17 8.52 1.77
N ARG A 40 4.33 7.65 2.29
CA ARG A 40 4.80 6.57 3.17
C ARG A 40 5.69 5.58 2.43
N ALA A 41 5.32 5.23 1.19
CA ALA A 41 6.10 4.31 0.38
C ALA A 41 7.51 4.83 0.13
N MET A 42 7.67 6.14 0.04
CA MET A 42 8.97 6.75 -0.22
C MET A 42 9.77 7.03 1.05
N LYS A 43 9.11 7.27 2.16
CA LYS A 43 9.78 7.62 3.42
C LYS A 43 10.09 6.45 4.32
N GLU A 44 9.32 5.38 4.22
CA GLU A 44 9.46 4.21 5.08
C GLU A 44 9.90 3.01 4.25
N GLU A 45 10.56 2.08 4.89
CA GLU A 45 10.97 0.86 4.21
C GLU A 45 9.88 -0.19 4.27
N PHE A 46 9.37 -0.56 3.12
CA PHE A 46 8.41 -1.65 2.97
C PHE A 46 9.00 -2.69 2.03
N ASP A 47 8.75 -3.95 2.34
CA ASP A 47 9.21 -5.06 1.49
C ASP A 47 8.30 -5.25 0.28
N LEU A 48 7.04 -4.85 0.41
CA LEU A 48 6.05 -4.97 -0.65
C LEU A 48 5.02 -3.87 -0.52
N ILE A 49 4.57 -3.34 -1.65
CA ILE A 49 3.50 -2.34 -1.69
C ILE A 49 2.41 -2.88 -2.60
N ILE A 50 1.19 -2.96 -2.06
CA ILE A 50 0.01 -3.40 -2.80
C ILE A 50 -0.80 -2.16 -3.16
N LEU A 51 -1.05 -1.94 -4.44
CA LEU A 51 -1.75 -0.77 -4.95
C LEU A 51 -3.10 -1.15 -5.55
N ASP A 52 -4.12 -0.37 -5.20
CA ASP A 52 -5.38 -0.38 -5.94
C ASP A 52 -5.36 0.80 -6.91
N LEU A 53 -5.51 0.51 -8.19
CA LEU A 53 -5.41 1.52 -9.24
C LEU A 53 -6.62 2.45 -9.32
N MET A 54 -7.63 2.24 -8.47
CA MET A 54 -8.85 3.03 -8.45
C MET A 54 -8.81 4.19 -7.46
N LEU A 55 -7.64 4.51 -6.94
CA LEU A 55 -7.48 5.62 -5.98
C LEU A 55 -7.80 6.96 -6.64
N PRO A 56 -8.59 7.80 -5.98
CA PRO A 56 -9.05 9.06 -6.59
C PRO A 56 -8.03 10.18 -6.61
N GLU A 57 -7.07 10.19 -5.71
CA GLU A 57 -6.13 11.31 -5.56
C GLU A 57 -4.92 11.22 -6.47
N VAL A 58 -4.46 10.00 -6.76
CA VAL A 58 -3.26 9.77 -7.55
C VAL A 58 -3.50 8.56 -8.44
N ASP A 59 -3.00 8.64 -9.67
CA ASP A 59 -3.02 7.51 -10.57
C ASP A 59 -2.11 6.41 -9.99
N GLY A 60 -2.64 5.19 -9.88
CA GLY A 60 -1.86 4.07 -9.34
C GLY A 60 -0.61 3.79 -10.13
N PHE A 61 -0.64 4.07 -11.43
CA PHE A 61 0.53 3.94 -12.29
C PHE A 61 1.66 4.88 -11.88
N ASP A 62 1.30 6.12 -11.55
CA ASP A 62 2.28 7.11 -11.12
C ASP A 62 2.92 6.72 -9.79
N ILE A 63 2.12 6.22 -8.86
CA ILE A 63 2.64 5.75 -7.58
C ILE A 63 3.64 4.62 -7.80
N CYS A 64 3.27 3.64 -8.60
CA CYS A 64 4.10 2.48 -8.88
C CYS A 64 5.42 2.87 -9.55
N ARG A 65 5.34 3.78 -10.52
CA ARG A 65 6.53 4.25 -11.24
C ARG A 65 7.48 4.98 -10.31
N GLN A 66 6.96 5.85 -9.46
CA GLN A 66 7.80 6.62 -8.55
C GLN A 66 8.51 5.72 -7.54
N VAL A 67 7.83 4.73 -7.03
CA VAL A 67 8.42 3.77 -6.10
C VAL A 67 9.55 3.00 -6.78
N ARG A 68 9.37 2.63 -8.04
CA ARG A 68 10.40 1.89 -8.78
C ARG A 68 11.65 2.71 -9.06
N GLU A 69 11.50 4.01 -9.18
CA GLU A 69 12.62 4.90 -9.45
C GLU A 69 13.47 5.18 -8.21
N GLU A 70 12.93 4.85 -7.05
CA GLU A 70 13.66 4.94 -5.81
C GLU A 70 14.77 3.87 -5.72
#